data_86e2cf5a5f5797a0b9c3003fc8038c6b
#
_entry.id   86e2cf5a5f5797a0b9c3003fc8038c6b
#
_cell.length_a   1.000
_cell.length_b   1.000
_cell.length_c   1.000
_cell.angle_alpha   90.00
_cell.angle_beta   90.00
_cell.angle_gamma   90.00
#
_symmetry.space_group_name_H-M   'P 1'
#
loop_
_entity.id
_entity.type
_entity.pdbx_description
1 polymer ?
#
loop_
_entity_poly.entity_id
_entity_poly.type
_entity_poly.pdbx_seq_one_letter_code
_entity_poly.pdbx_strand_id
1 'polypeptide(L)'
;MRKFQIFSKSSIAIIIVFLAACHAPVEWTNYGGNKANNHYSSLVQIDTNNVASLKKAWEYHTGDADEKTQIQVNPLIIDGVLYAVSPKLKLFALDAGSGKEIWVFNPAEPNSVSAKGNGYFSMNVCRGVSFYKNGKNDQRLFYSASGSLYCVNAVTGKPITSFGTDGKIDLHQDLGVDASNLYVASTTPGMIYKDLIIVGTRVAEEAAAAPGHIRAYDVHTGKMRWIFHTIPQPGEAGYESWDNKEAVSYTHLTLPTIYSV
;
A
#
# COMPACT_ATOMS: atom_id res chain seq x y z
N MET A 1 9.51 -68.29 -59.31
CA MET A 1 10.02 -67.61 -58.10
C MET A 1 9.43 -66.21 -58.06
N ARG A 2 8.41 -65.97 -57.21
CA ARG A 2 7.76 -64.66 -57.06
C ARG A 2 8.33 -64.00 -55.80
N LYS A 3 8.97 -62.83 -55.97
CA LYS A 3 9.48 -62.03 -54.85
C LYS A 3 8.32 -61.20 -54.28
N PHE A 4 7.98 -61.42 -53.01
CA PHE A 4 7.06 -60.56 -52.26
C PHE A 4 7.81 -59.30 -51.80
N GLN A 5 7.36 -58.14 -52.19
CA GLN A 5 7.78 -56.85 -51.63
C GLN A 5 6.84 -56.53 -50.45
N ILE A 6 7.48 -56.40 -49.28
CA ILE A 6 6.81 -55.92 -48.05
C ILE A 6 6.91 -54.42 -48.04
N PHE A 7 5.78 -53.71 -48.21
CA PHE A 7 5.72 -52.28 -47.97
C PHE A 7 5.55 -52.04 -46.46
N SER A 8 6.63 -51.46 -45.84
CA SER A 8 6.60 -50.96 -44.49
C SER A 8 5.81 -49.62 -44.51
N LYS A 9 4.69 -49.56 -43.82
CA LYS A 9 3.97 -48.34 -43.55
C LYS A 9 4.56 -47.71 -42.29
N SER A 10 5.47 -46.77 -42.47
CA SER A 10 5.92 -45.92 -41.37
C SER A 10 4.82 -44.90 -41.03
N SER A 11 4.12 -45.14 -39.94
CA SER A 11 3.20 -44.16 -39.35
C SER A 11 4.01 -43.11 -38.66
N ILE A 12 4.10 -41.91 -39.25
CA ILE A 12 4.67 -40.71 -38.59
C ILE A 12 3.60 -40.20 -37.64
N ALA A 13 3.74 -40.45 -36.33
CA ALA A 13 2.97 -39.84 -35.31
C ALA A 13 3.43 -38.40 -35.13
N ILE A 14 2.68 -37.41 -35.60
CA ILE A 14 2.90 -36.02 -35.37
C ILE A 14 2.42 -35.75 -33.92
N ILE A 15 3.39 -35.63 -33.00
CA ILE A 15 3.16 -35.15 -31.63
C ILE A 15 2.99 -33.64 -31.72
N ILE A 16 1.76 -33.14 -31.71
CA ILE A 16 1.45 -31.74 -31.55
C ILE A 16 1.67 -31.41 -30.08
N VAL A 17 2.86 -30.89 -29.75
CA VAL A 17 3.11 -30.30 -28.44
C VAL A 17 2.38 -28.96 -28.37
N PHE A 18 1.24 -28.94 -27.69
CA PHE A 18 0.61 -27.70 -27.26
C PHE A 18 1.53 -27.03 -26.25
N LEU A 19 2.36 -26.12 -26.71
CA LEU A 19 3.01 -25.13 -25.85
C LEU A 19 1.90 -24.21 -25.37
N ALA A 20 1.24 -24.59 -24.29
CA ALA A 20 0.50 -23.63 -23.48
C ALA A 20 1.53 -22.60 -22.99
N ALA A 21 1.61 -21.46 -23.64
CA ALA A 21 2.36 -20.34 -23.17
C ALA A 21 1.71 -19.91 -21.82
N CYS A 22 2.21 -20.46 -20.73
CA CYS A 22 1.91 -19.94 -19.39
C CYS A 22 2.44 -18.51 -19.37
N HIS A 23 1.61 -17.56 -19.74
CA HIS A 23 1.87 -16.17 -19.42
C HIS A 23 1.86 -16.07 -17.89
N ALA A 24 2.96 -15.66 -17.31
CA ALA A 24 2.99 -15.35 -15.89
C ALA A 24 1.86 -14.36 -15.62
N PRO A 25 1.07 -14.55 -14.54
CA PRO A 25 -0.01 -13.64 -14.24
C PRO A 25 0.55 -12.23 -14.09
N VAL A 26 -0.09 -11.25 -14.71
CA VAL A 26 0.27 -9.84 -14.54
C VAL A 26 -0.23 -9.43 -13.17
N GLU A 27 0.71 -9.10 -12.30
CA GLU A 27 0.46 -8.69 -10.92
C GLU A 27 0.42 -7.17 -10.81
N TRP A 28 -0.30 -6.68 -9.81
CA TRP A 28 -0.33 -5.28 -9.41
C TRP A 28 0.26 -5.17 -7.99
N THR A 29 1.59 -5.20 -7.90
CA THR A 29 2.33 -5.41 -6.65
C THR A 29 2.62 -4.13 -5.88
N ASN A 30 2.39 -2.97 -6.48
CA ASN A 30 2.62 -1.66 -5.87
C ASN A 30 1.42 -0.76 -6.12
N TYR A 31 1.30 0.32 -5.36
CA TYR A 31 0.22 1.29 -5.46
C TYR A 31 -0.05 1.75 -6.90
N GLY A 32 0.96 2.08 -7.67
CA GLY A 32 0.86 2.48 -9.08
C GLY A 32 1.20 1.37 -10.07
N GLY A 33 0.99 0.09 -9.71
CA GLY A 33 1.22 -1.08 -10.54
C GLY A 33 2.62 -1.68 -10.37
N ASN A 34 3.64 -0.86 -10.50
CA ASN A 34 5.04 -1.25 -10.36
C ASN A 34 5.87 -0.18 -9.62
N LYS A 35 7.16 -0.42 -9.42
CA LYS A 35 8.06 0.52 -8.73
C LYS A 35 8.26 1.86 -9.45
N ALA A 36 7.97 1.93 -10.75
CA ALA A 36 8.01 3.18 -11.50
C ALA A 36 6.74 4.03 -11.32
N ASN A 37 5.72 3.47 -10.66
CA ASN A 37 4.44 4.13 -10.38
C ASN A 37 3.77 4.71 -11.65
N ASN A 38 3.85 3.98 -12.76
CA ASN A 38 3.41 4.46 -14.08
C ASN A 38 1.93 4.14 -14.39
N HIS A 39 1.23 3.44 -13.50
CA HIS A 39 -0.18 3.03 -13.63
C HIS A 39 -0.48 2.27 -14.92
N TYR A 40 0.52 1.55 -15.45
CA TYR A 40 0.41 0.81 -16.69
C TYR A 40 0.26 -0.69 -16.44
N SER A 41 -0.68 -1.31 -17.17
CA SER A 41 -0.83 -2.77 -17.27
C SER A 41 -0.56 -3.24 -18.69
N SER A 42 0.18 -4.33 -18.85
CA SER A 42 0.41 -4.99 -20.14
C SER A 42 -0.72 -5.93 -20.55
N LEU A 43 -1.81 -6.01 -19.78
CA LEU A 43 -2.99 -6.82 -20.12
C LEU A 43 -3.69 -6.21 -21.33
N VAL A 44 -4.05 -7.08 -22.29
CA VAL A 44 -4.66 -6.70 -23.57
C VAL A 44 -6.04 -7.32 -23.79
N GLN A 45 -6.63 -7.92 -22.74
CA GLN A 45 -7.95 -8.56 -22.84
C GLN A 45 -9.09 -7.56 -22.99
N ILE A 46 -8.88 -6.31 -22.55
CA ILE A 46 -9.85 -5.22 -22.67
C ILE A 46 -9.30 -4.22 -23.67
N ASP A 47 -10.08 -3.95 -24.72
CA ASP A 47 -9.74 -3.02 -25.78
C ASP A 47 -10.98 -2.20 -26.21
N THR A 48 -10.83 -1.35 -27.21
CA THR A 48 -11.90 -0.50 -27.74
C THR A 48 -13.07 -1.30 -28.34
N ASN A 49 -12.87 -2.57 -28.72
CA ASN A 49 -13.92 -3.40 -29.34
C ASN A 49 -14.79 -4.06 -28.28
N ASN A 50 -14.29 -4.29 -27.07
CA ASN A 50 -15.01 -5.06 -26.05
C ASN A 50 -15.30 -4.29 -24.75
N VAL A 51 -14.69 -3.13 -24.52
CA VAL A 51 -14.87 -2.35 -23.28
C VAL A 51 -16.33 -2.00 -23.00
N ALA A 52 -17.13 -1.73 -24.03
CA ALA A 52 -18.55 -1.42 -23.89
C ALA A 52 -19.42 -2.63 -23.49
N SER A 53 -18.91 -3.85 -23.64
CA SER A 53 -19.60 -5.11 -23.30
C SER A 53 -19.19 -5.69 -21.94
N LEU A 54 -18.34 -5.01 -21.18
CA LEU A 54 -17.91 -5.46 -19.86
C LEU A 54 -19.10 -5.62 -18.91
N LYS A 55 -19.05 -6.70 -18.13
CA LYS A 55 -20.03 -6.97 -17.08
C LYS A 55 -19.33 -7.11 -15.74
N LYS A 56 -20.01 -6.68 -14.67
CA LYS A 56 -19.53 -6.90 -13.30
C LYS A 56 -19.38 -8.41 -13.06
N ALA A 57 -18.15 -8.85 -12.75
CA ALA A 57 -17.86 -10.25 -12.47
C ALA A 57 -18.30 -10.63 -11.04
N TRP A 58 -18.01 -9.76 -10.08
CA TRP A 58 -18.37 -9.94 -8.68
C TRP A 58 -18.42 -8.57 -7.97
N GLU A 59 -18.93 -8.57 -6.74
CA GLU A 59 -19.01 -7.42 -5.87
C GLU A 59 -18.74 -7.86 -4.43
N TYR A 60 -17.96 -7.08 -3.69
CA TYR A 60 -17.69 -7.32 -2.28
C TYR A 60 -18.16 -6.16 -1.43
N HIS A 61 -18.96 -6.46 -0.40
CA HIS A 61 -19.50 -5.47 0.53
C HIS A 61 -18.72 -5.54 1.85
N THR A 62 -17.98 -4.47 2.17
CA THR A 62 -17.18 -4.39 3.40
C THR A 62 -18.04 -4.30 4.67
N GLY A 63 -19.31 -3.89 4.52
CA GLY A 63 -20.29 -3.80 5.61
C GLY A 63 -20.01 -2.70 6.65
N ASP A 64 -19.08 -1.78 6.38
CA ASP A 64 -18.67 -0.75 7.32
C ASP A 64 -18.66 0.68 6.76
N ALA A 65 -19.29 0.90 5.60
CA ALA A 65 -19.50 2.23 5.05
C ALA A 65 -20.62 2.97 5.78
N ASP A 66 -20.46 4.27 5.97
CA ASP A 66 -21.48 5.21 6.44
C ASP A 66 -21.30 6.58 5.77
N GLU A 67 -22.13 7.56 6.10
CA GLU A 67 -22.13 8.90 5.49
C GLU A 67 -20.83 9.68 5.70
N LYS A 68 -19.99 9.29 6.66
CA LYS A 68 -18.74 9.96 7.01
C LYS A 68 -17.50 9.20 6.51
N THR A 69 -17.70 8.07 5.85
CA THR A 69 -16.62 7.22 5.38
C THR A 69 -16.47 7.30 3.86
N GLN A 70 -15.28 7.00 3.40
CA GLN A 70 -14.95 6.89 1.97
C GLN A 70 -13.94 5.77 1.74
N ILE A 71 -13.88 5.26 0.52
CA ILE A 71 -12.86 4.33 0.09
C ILE A 71 -11.99 5.01 -0.96
N GLN A 72 -10.68 5.08 -0.70
CA GLN A 72 -9.69 5.66 -1.63
C GLN A 72 -8.58 4.67 -1.98
N VAL A 73 -8.77 3.42 -1.61
CA VAL A 73 -7.74 2.39 -1.78
C VAL A 73 -7.50 2.08 -3.24
N ASN A 74 -6.22 1.98 -3.60
CA ASN A 74 -5.77 1.33 -4.81
C ASN A 74 -5.35 -0.09 -4.42
N PRO A 75 -6.10 -1.14 -4.80
CA PRO A 75 -5.83 -2.50 -4.33
C PRO A 75 -4.56 -3.05 -4.95
N LEU A 76 -3.92 -4.01 -4.25
CA LEU A 76 -2.87 -4.85 -4.83
C LEU A 76 -3.46 -6.18 -5.28
N ILE A 77 -2.88 -6.76 -6.33
CA ILE A 77 -3.18 -8.13 -6.78
C ILE A 77 -1.88 -8.90 -6.88
N ILE A 78 -1.74 -9.92 -6.04
CA ILE A 78 -0.50 -10.69 -5.88
C ILE A 78 -0.87 -12.17 -5.73
N ASP A 79 -0.29 -13.02 -6.54
CA ASP A 79 -0.55 -14.48 -6.53
C ASP A 79 -2.06 -14.81 -6.57
N GLY A 80 -2.87 -14.03 -7.32
CA GLY A 80 -4.33 -14.20 -7.44
C GLY A 80 -5.15 -13.71 -6.24
N VAL A 81 -4.53 -13.06 -5.27
CA VAL A 81 -5.20 -12.48 -4.10
C VAL A 81 -5.24 -10.95 -4.22
N LEU A 82 -6.43 -10.38 -4.03
CA LEU A 82 -6.65 -8.95 -3.96
C LEU A 82 -6.56 -8.49 -2.50
N TYR A 83 -5.73 -7.48 -2.22
CA TYR A 83 -5.59 -6.85 -0.93
C TYR A 83 -6.06 -5.41 -0.97
N ALA A 84 -6.95 -5.03 -0.06
CA ALA A 84 -7.49 -3.68 0.00
C ALA A 84 -7.91 -3.31 1.43
N VAL A 85 -8.27 -2.03 1.61
CA VAL A 85 -8.67 -1.46 2.90
C VAL A 85 -10.10 -0.93 2.80
N SER A 86 -10.93 -1.25 3.77
CA SER A 86 -12.33 -0.84 3.85
C SER A 86 -12.48 0.64 4.25
N PRO A 87 -13.68 1.22 4.13
CA PRO A 87 -13.97 2.58 4.58
C PRO A 87 -13.62 2.86 6.06
N LYS A 88 -13.71 1.87 6.96
CA LYS A 88 -13.28 1.97 8.37
C LYS A 88 -11.93 1.32 8.65
N LEU A 89 -11.07 1.26 7.62
CA LEU A 89 -9.68 0.84 7.71
C LEU A 89 -9.45 -0.62 8.11
N LYS A 90 -10.41 -1.52 7.88
CA LYS A 90 -10.15 -2.96 7.94
C LYS A 90 -9.33 -3.36 6.72
N LEU A 91 -8.25 -4.10 6.92
CA LEU A 91 -7.50 -4.71 5.82
C LEU A 91 -8.14 -6.05 5.48
N PHE A 92 -8.37 -6.33 4.20
CA PHE A 92 -8.97 -7.57 3.77
C PHE A 92 -8.26 -8.19 2.56
N ALA A 93 -8.39 -9.50 2.43
CA ALA A 93 -7.92 -10.27 1.29
C ALA A 93 -9.09 -11.02 0.64
N LEU A 94 -9.17 -10.92 -0.69
CA LEU A 94 -10.16 -11.63 -1.49
C LEU A 94 -9.47 -12.49 -2.54
N ASP A 95 -10.09 -13.59 -2.92
CA ASP A 95 -9.77 -14.25 -4.19
C ASP A 95 -10.11 -13.30 -5.35
N ALA A 96 -9.12 -12.92 -6.13
CA ALA A 96 -9.27 -11.90 -7.16
C ALA A 96 -10.21 -12.32 -8.30
N GLY A 97 -10.34 -13.63 -8.54
CA GLY A 97 -11.20 -14.16 -9.60
C GLY A 97 -12.68 -14.21 -9.22
N SER A 98 -12.99 -14.48 -7.95
CA SER A 98 -14.36 -14.71 -7.47
C SER A 98 -14.89 -13.64 -6.50
N GLY A 99 -14.03 -12.77 -5.96
CA GLY A 99 -14.38 -11.81 -4.91
C GLY A 99 -14.68 -12.46 -3.56
N LYS A 100 -14.39 -13.77 -3.38
CA LYS A 100 -14.62 -14.46 -2.12
C LYS A 100 -13.62 -14.00 -1.07
N GLU A 101 -14.11 -13.67 0.13
CA GLU A 101 -13.29 -13.29 1.26
C GLU A 101 -12.39 -14.45 1.72
N ILE A 102 -11.09 -14.17 1.87
CA ILE A 102 -10.09 -15.09 2.42
C ILE A 102 -9.89 -14.80 3.90
N TRP A 103 -9.65 -13.53 4.23
CA TRP A 103 -9.52 -13.06 5.61
C TRP A 103 -9.77 -11.55 5.72
N VAL A 104 -10.10 -11.12 6.93
CA VAL A 104 -10.21 -9.71 7.32
C VAL A 104 -9.39 -9.48 8.59
N PHE A 105 -8.57 -8.45 8.58
CA PHE A 105 -7.89 -7.91 9.76
C PHE A 105 -8.56 -6.61 10.16
N ASN A 106 -9.03 -6.52 11.41
CA ASN A 106 -9.60 -5.30 11.97
C ASN A 106 -8.58 -4.69 12.95
N PRO A 107 -8.03 -3.48 12.67
CA PRO A 107 -7.16 -2.81 13.62
C PRO A 107 -7.96 -2.51 14.90
N ALA A 108 -7.46 -2.97 16.04
CA ALA A 108 -8.20 -3.02 17.31
C ALA A 108 -8.51 -1.66 17.97
N GLU A 109 -8.29 -0.53 17.29
CA GLU A 109 -8.47 0.79 17.88
C GLU A 109 -9.41 1.69 17.07
N PRO A 110 -10.71 1.70 17.39
CA PRO A 110 -11.65 2.61 16.72
C PRO A 110 -11.53 4.08 17.17
N ASN A 111 -10.75 4.39 18.21
CA ASN A 111 -10.75 5.70 18.87
C ASN A 111 -9.35 6.30 19.05
N SER A 112 -8.48 6.15 18.08
CA SER A 112 -7.20 6.84 18.14
C SER A 112 -7.36 8.35 17.97
N VAL A 113 -6.35 9.08 18.42
CA VAL A 113 -6.23 10.54 18.39
C VAL A 113 -6.51 11.19 17.01
N SER A 114 -6.50 10.42 15.94
CA SER A 114 -6.96 10.86 14.61
C SER A 114 -8.37 11.47 14.60
N ALA A 115 -9.20 11.15 15.59
CA ALA A 115 -10.55 11.69 15.74
C ALA A 115 -10.60 13.04 16.46
N LYS A 116 -9.49 13.52 17.04
CA LYS A 116 -9.48 14.78 17.82
C LYS A 116 -9.18 16.03 16.99
N GLY A 117 -8.78 15.90 15.74
CA GLY A 117 -8.61 17.05 14.82
C GLY A 117 -9.96 17.67 14.46
N ASN A 118 -10.01 18.98 14.30
CA ASN A 118 -11.16 19.73 13.82
C ASN A 118 -11.76 19.03 12.58
N GLY A 119 -13.03 18.71 12.60
CA GLY A 119 -13.86 17.84 11.75
C GLY A 119 -13.47 17.59 10.27
N TYR A 120 -12.60 18.40 9.68
CA TYR A 120 -12.10 18.25 8.31
C TYR A 120 -11.01 17.17 8.18
N PHE A 121 -10.28 16.87 9.26
CA PHE A 121 -9.15 15.92 9.27
C PHE A 121 -9.50 14.54 9.82
N SER A 122 -10.75 14.38 10.29
CA SER A 122 -11.21 13.14 10.92
C SER A 122 -11.57 12.03 9.93
N MET A 123 -11.41 12.25 8.62
CA MET A 123 -11.69 11.21 7.63
C MET A 123 -10.60 10.14 7.64
N ASN A 124 -11.00 8.93 7.99
CA ASN A 124 -10.16 7.74 7.85
C ASN A 124 -9.86 7.51 6.37
N VAL A 125 -8.63 7.81 5.95
CA VAL A 125 -8.20 7.64 4.56
C VAL A 125 -7.00 6.74 4.51
N CYS A 126 -7.11 5.64 3.76
CA CYS A 126 -5.98 4.81 3.36
C CYS A 126 -6.03 4.61 1.84
N ARG A 127 -4.97 5.03 1.15
CA ARG A 127 -4.90 4.93 -0.32
C ARG A 127 -4.36 3.60 -0.82
N GLY A 128 -3.90 2.73 0.07
CA GLY A 128 -3.41 1.41 -0.32
C GLY A 128 -2.51 0.77 0.72
N VAL A 129 -1.93 -0.33 0.33
CA VAL A 129 -1.03 -1.14 1.14
C VAL A 129 0.30 -1.33 0.43
N SER A 130 1.36 -1.62 1.19
CA SER A 130 2.66 -2.00 0.65
C SER A 130 2.91 -3.47 0.91
N PHE A 131 3.49 -4.15 -0.07
CA PHE A 131 3.79 -5.57 0.01
C PHE A 131 5.30 -5.81 0.03
N TYR A 132 5.73 -6.65 0.97
CA TYR A 132 7.10 -7.13 1.08
C TYR A 132 7.10 -8.66 1.04
N LYS A 133 8.06 -9.23 0.30
CA LYS A 133 8.23 -10.68 0.18
C LYS A 133 9.71 -11.03 0.29
N ASN A 134 10.02 -11.94 1.21
CA ASN A 134 11.33 -12.56 1.32
C ASN A 134 11.17 -14.10 1.34
N GLY A 135 11.38 -14.70 0.16
CA GLY A 135 11.10 -16.11 -0.03
C GLY A 135 9.59 -16.43 -0.02
N LYS A 136 9.25 -17.68 0.27
CA LYS A 136 7.84 -18.16 0.27
C LYS A 136 7.13 -17.92 1.59
N ASN A 137 7.87 -17.88 2.70
CA ASN A 137 7.29 -17.93 4.05
C ASN A 137 7.20 -16.55 4.72
N ASP A 138 7.86 -15.53 4.20
CA ASP A 138 7.83 -14.17 4.74
C ASP A 138 7.17 -13.23 3.74
N GLN A 139 5.86 -13.07 3.86
CA GLN A 139 5.03 -12.17 3.06
C GLN A 139 4.29 -11.23 3.99
N ARG A 140 4.55 -9.93 3.85
CA ARG A 140 4.07 -8.89 4.75
C ARG A 140 3.30 -7.82 4.00
N LEU A 141 2.20 -7.41 4.59
CA LEU A 141 1.46 -6.23 4.19
C LEU A 141 1.67 -5.14 5.23
N PHE A 142 1.97 -3.95 4.75
CA PHE A 142 2.08 -2.76 5.58
C PHE A 142 0.99 -1.78 5.19
N TYR A 143 0.26 -1.27 6.16
CA TYR A 143 -0.72 -0.22 5.94
C TYR A 143 -0.89 0.61 7.20
N SER A 144 -1.40 1.82 7.03
CA SER A 144 -1.60 2.72 8.16
C SER A 144 -3.08 2.87 8.48
N ALA A 145 -3.37 2.78 9.76
CA ALA A 145 -4.68 3.06 10.32
C ALA A 145 -4.51 3.75 11.66
N SER A 146 -5.33 4.79 11.89
CA SER A 146 -5.45 5.41 13.21
C SER A 146 -4.12 5.89 13.84
N GLY A 147 -3.21 6.45 13.04
CA GLY A 147 -1.92 6.93 13.53
C GLY A 147 -0.88 5.84 13.76
N SER A 148 -1.18 4.61 13.40
CA SER A 148 -0.24 3.47 13.50
C SER A 148 0.07 2.87 12.14
N LEU A 149 1.30 2.37 11.98
CA LEU A 149 1.72 1.54 10.85
C LEU A 149 1.66 0.07 11.27
N TYR A 150 0.80 -0.69 10.66
CA TYR A 150 0.60 -2.12 10.91
C TYR A 150 1.42 -2.98 9.96
N CYS A 151 1.88 -4.13 10.47
CA CYS A 151 2.49 -5.20 9.71
C CYS A 151 1.68 -6.48 9.87
N VAL A 152 1.08 -6.96 8.77
CA VAL A 152 0.18 -8.11 8.75
C VAL A 152 0.74 -9.17 7.81
N ASN A 153 0.66 -10.44 8.22
CA ASN A 153 1.02 -11.55 7.36
C ASN A 153 0.02 -11.66 6.19
N ALA A 154 0.52 -11.57 4.96
CA ALA A 154 -0.32 -11.52 3.76
C ALA A 154 -1.15 -12.80 3.54
N VAL A 155 -0.66 -13.95 3.99
CA VAL A 155 -1.34 -15.25 3.81
C VAL A 155 -2.44 -15.46 4.85
N THR A 156 -2.19 -15.04 6.10
CA THR A 156 -3.07 -15.40 7.23
C THR A 156 -3.92 -14.25 7.76
N GLY A 157 -3.62 -13.01 7.39
CA GLY A 157 -4.29 -11.82 7.94
C GLY A 157 -3.93 -11.52 9.40
N LYS A 158 -2.96 -12.22 9.99
CA LYS A 158 -2.59 -12.03 11.40
C LYS A 158 -1.48 -10.98 11.54
N PRO A 159 -1.48 -10.17 12.61
CA PRO A 159 -0.37 -9.27 12.91
C PRO A 159 0.94 -10.05 13.04
N ILE A 160 2.03 -9.47 12.53
CA ILE A 160 3.38 -9.99 12.73
C ILE A 160 3.95 -9.32 13.98
N THR A 161 3.82 -10.00 15.12
CA THR A 161 4.10 -9.45 16.47
C THR A 161 5.55 -9.04 16.70
N SER A 162 6.49 -9.53 15.87
CA SER A 162 7.90 -9.11 15.91
C SER A 162 8.14 -7.71 15.33
N PHE A 163 7.14 -7.11 14.67
CA PHE A 163 7.21 -5.78 14.11
C PHE A 163 6.66 -4.76 15.11
N GLY A 164 7.53 -3.89 15.63
CA GLY A 164 7.17 -2.90 16.64
C GLY A 164 6.62 -3.52 17.91
N THR A 165 5.49 -3.02 18.36
CA THR A 165 4.73 -3.57 19.50
C THR A 165 3.47 -4.22 18.97
N ASP A 166 3.31 -5.51 19.16
CA ASP A 166 2.14 -6.29 18.73
C ASP A 166 1.77 -6.14 17.24
N GLY A 167 2.80 -6.01 16.38
CA GLY A 167 2.61 -5.91 14.94
C GLY A 167 2.33 -4.50 14.44
N LYS A 168 2.60 -3.48 15.24
CA LYS A 168 2.43 -2.07 14.85
C LYS A 168 3.49 -1.13 15.41
N ILE A 169 3.64 0.02 14.77
CA ILE A 169 4.42 1.17 15.21
C ILE A 169 3.45 2.33 15.39
N ASP A 170 3.54 3.04 16.50
CA ASP A 170 2.87 4.30 16.72
C ASP A 170 3.63 5.43 16.01
N LEU A 171 2.98 6.08 15.03
CA LEU A 171 3.58 7.14 14.24
C LEU A 171 3.73 8.47 15.00
N HIS A 172 3.18 8.59 16.20
CA HIS A 172 3.38 9.74 17.09
C HIS A 172 4.73 9.70 17.80
N GLN A 173 5.41 8.55 17.81
CA GLN A 173 6.71 8.40 18.43
C GLN A 173 7.82 8.99 17.55
N ASP A 174 8.93 9.35 18.20
CA ASP A 174 10.20 9.78 17.56
C ASP A 174 10.07 11.02 16.65
N LEU A 175 9.17 11.93 16.99
CA LEU A 175 8.98 13.20 16.26
C LEU A 175 9.77 14.39 16.85
N GLY A 176 10.51 14.17 17.94
CA GLY A 176 11.26 15.23 18.62
C GLY A 176 10.39 16.17 19.48
N VAL A 177 9.08 15.95 19.48
CA VAL A 177 8.09 16.68 20.30
C VAL A 177 7.09 15.69 20.88
N ASP A 178 6.36 16.10 21.93
CA ASP A 178 5.21 15.33 22.40
C ASP A 178 4.05 15.47 21.43
N ALA A 179 3.88 14.47 20.58
CA ALA A 179 2.82 14.40 19.58
C ALA A 179 1.63 13.54 20.00
N SER A 180 1.56 13.07 21.25
CA SER A 180 0.53 12.13 21.74
C SER A 180 -0.90 12.61 21.56
N ASN A 181 -1.13 13.93 21.52
CA ASN A 181 -2.43 14.55 21.31
C ASN A 181 -2.55 15.27 19.95
N LEU A 182 -1.55 15.14 19.07
CA LEU A 182 -1.54 15.78 17.76
C LEU A 182 -2.06 14.83 16.69
N TYR A 183 -2.55 15.39 15.59
CA TYR A 183 -2.94 14.58 14.44
C TYR A 183 -1.70 14.11 13.66
N VAL A 184 -1.50 12.80 13.59
CA VAL A 184 -0.47 12.16 12.77
C VAL A 184 -1.07 10.93 12.09
N ALA A 185 -1.04 10.88 10.77
CA ALA A 185 -1.51 9.74 10.00
C ALA A 185 -0.63 9.51 8.77
N SER A 186 -0.58 8.30 8.27
CA SER A 186 -0.04 8.03 6.93
C SER A 186 -1.18 7.57 6.04
N THR A 187 -1.53 8.38 5.05
CA THR A 187 -2.66 8.12 4.15
C THR A 187 -2.24 7.44 2.85
N THR A 188 -0.96 7.51 2.51
CA THR A 188 -0.35 6.84 1.35
C THR A 188 0.40 5.59 1.81
N PRO A 189 0.40 4.52 1.01
CA PRO A 189 1.22 3.35 1.31
C PRO A 189 2.70 3.73 1.33
N GLY A 190 3.45 3.17 2.28
CA GLY A 190 4.89 3.36 2.37
C GLY A 190 5.61 2.72 1.17
N MET A 191 6.79 3.21 0.85
CA MET A 191 7.64 2.66 -0.19
C MET A 191 8.57 1.58 0.39
N ILE A 192 8.55 0.40 -0.19
CA ILE A 192 9.50 -0.67 0.17
C ILE A 192 10.79 -0.50 -0.64
N TYR A 193 11.90 -0.36 0.08
CA TYR A 193 13.24 -0.37 -0.49
C TYR A 193 14.13 -1.33 0.29
N LYS A 194 14.51 -2.46 -0.31
CA LYS A 194 15.19 -3.56 0.38
C LYS A 194 14.40 -3.98 1.62
N ASP A 195 15.05 -3.98 2.80
CA ASP A 195 14.43 -4.32 4.08
C ASP A 195 13.95 -3.08 4.84
N LEU A 196 13.59 -2.01 4.14
CA LEU A 196 13.05 -0.79 4.70
C LEU A 196 11.67 -0.50 4.16
N ILE A 197 10.78 -0.03 5.05
CA ILE A 197 9.56 0.68 4.67
C ILE A 197 9.73 2.17 4.97
N ILE A 198 9.61 3.00 3.94
CA ILE A 198 9.77 4.45 4.00
C ILE A 198 8.38 5.07 4.01
N VAL A 199 8.08 5.86 5.04
CA VAL A 199 6.75 6.39 5.30
C VAL A 199 6.82 7.90 5.50
N GLY A 200 5.99 8.64 4.76
CA GLY A 200 5.67 10.03 5.07
C GLY A 200 4.41 10.11 5.92
N THR A 201 4.24 11.19 6.65
CA THR A 201 3.06 11.40 7.48
C THR A 201 2.29 12.65 7.05
N ARG A 202 0.97 12.55 7.13
CA ARG A 202 0.07 13.69 7.10
C ARG A 202 -0.13 14.19 8.52
N VAL A 203 -0.03 15.49 8.70
CA VAL A 203 -0.22 16.19 9.98
C VAL A 203 -1.31 17.25 9.81
N ALA A 204 -1.71 17.89 10.91
CA ALA A 204 -2.70 18.96 10.87
C ALA A 204 -2.17 20.18 10.09
N GLU A 205 -3.10 20.95 9.53
CA GLU A 205 -2.80 22.15 8.72
C GLU A 205 -2.92 23.41 9.59
N GLU A 206 -2.23 23.41 10.73
CA GLU A 206 -2.28 24.48 11.72
C GLU A 206 -0.90 24.73 12.37
N ALA A 207 -0.73 25.86 13.05
CA ALA A 207 0.56 26.29 13.58
C ALA A 207 1.14 25.33 14.64
N ALA A 208 0.32 24.62 15.39
CA ALA A 208 0.75 23.66 16.40
C ALA A 208 0.74 22.20 15.90
N ALA A 209 0.87 22.00 14.59
CA ALA A 209 0.87 20.66 14.01
C ALA A 209 2.12 19.85 14.41
N ALA A 210 1.97 18.54 14.40
CA ALA A 210 3.09 17.62 14.52
C ALA A 210 4.09 17.78 13.36
N PRO A 211 5.38 17.49 13.54
CA PRO A 211 6.33 17.46 12.45
C PRO A 211 6.01 16.37 11.41
N GLY A 212 5.98 16.75 10.13
CA GLY A 212 5.67 15.87 8.99
C GLY A 212 6.90 15.17 8.40
N HIS A 213 7.72 14.54 9.24
CA HIS A 213 8.97 13.91 8.82
C HIS A 213 8.76 12.68 7.93
N ILE A 214 9.77 12.36 7.10
CA ILE A 214 9.85 11.09 6.38
C ILE A 214 10.73 10.14 7.20
N ARG A 215 10.24 8.94 7.47
CA ARG A 215 10.90 7.96 8.34
C ARG A 215 11.00 6.61 7.66
N ALA A 216 12.13 5.94 7.85
CA ALA A 216 12.33 4.58 7.39
C ALA A 216 12.43 3.62 8.57
N TYR A 217 11.68 2.54 8.47
CA TYR A 217 11.64 1.48 9.47
C TYR A 217 12.10 0.16 8.84
N ASP A 218 12.78 -0.64 9.65
CA ASP A 218 13.13 -2.01 9.30
C ASP A 218 11.86 -2.86 9.17
N VAL A 219 11.68 -3.55 8.03
CA VAL A 219 10.45 -4.32 7.74
C VAL A 219 10.26 -5.53 8.65
N HIS A 220 11.31 -6.02 9.30
CA HIS A 220 11.24 -7.19 10.18
C HIS A 220 10.92 -6.82 11.62
N THR A 221 11.53 -5.75 12.10
CA THR A 221 11.51 -5.37 13.52
C THR A 221 10.71 -4.12 13.84
N GLY A 222 10.41 -3.30 12.83
CA GLY A 222 9.77 -2.01 13.04
C GLY A 222 10.67 -0.94 13.66
N LYS A 223 11.96 -1.22 13.88
CA LYS A 223 12.89 -0.22 14.40
C LYS A 223 13.15 0.86 13.37
N MET A 224 13.08 2.12 13.79
CA MET A 224 13.46 3.24 12.94
C MET A 224 14.95 3.15 12.58
N ARG A 225 15.25 3.27 11.29
CA ARG A 225 16.61 3.19 10.72
C ARG A 225 17.15 4.56 10.40
N TRP A 226 16.30 5.47 9.97
CA TRP A 226 16.63 6.86 9.74
C TRP A 226 15.36 7.73 9.70
N ILE A 227 15.57 9.01 9.94
CA ILE A 227 14.57 10.06 9.81
C ILE A 227 15.12 11.16 8.91
N PHE A 228 14.27 11.71 8.06
CA PHE A 228 14.53 12.90 7.29
C PHE A 228 13.61 14.01 7.79
N HIS A 229 14.21 15.05 8.35
CA HIS A 229 13.50 16.22 8.83
C HIS A 229 13.10 17.08 7.61
N THR A 230 11.81 17.22 7.36
CA THR A 230 11.29 18.04 6.23
C THR A 230 11.58 19.52 6.43
N ILE A 231 11.72 19.96 7.70
CA ILE A 231 12.32 21.23 8.08
C ILE A 231 13.64 20.90 8.76
N PRO A 232 14.76 21.33 8.20
CA PRO A 232 16.08 20.99 8.75
C PRO A 232 16.22 21.40 10.22
N GLN A 233 16.88 20.56 11.01
CA GLN A 233 17.18 20.82 12.40
C GLN A 233 18.56 21.50 12.55
N PRO A 234 18.89 22.11 13.70
CA PRO A 234 20.20 22.69 13.94
C PRO A 234 21.35 21.74 13.60
N GLY A 235 22.28 22.16 12.75
CA GLY A 235 23.41 21.36 12.27
C GLY A 235 23.13 20.51 11.03
N GLU A 236 21.91 20.47 10.53
CA GLU A 236 21.60 19.81 9.27
C GLU A 236 21.78 20.72 8.04
N ALA A 237 22.04 20.10 6.90
CA ALA A 237 22.17 20.83 5.63
C ALA A 237 20.87 21.61 5.33
N GLY A 238 21.00 22.88 5.00
CA GLY A 238 19.88 23.75 4.69
C GLY A 238 19.27 24.47 5.90
N TYR A 239 19.66 24.15 7.15
CA TYR A 239 19.11 24.82 8.34
C TYR A 239 19.27 26.35 8.28
N GLU A 240 20.44 26.83 7.89
CA GLU A 240 20.73 28.27 7.84
C GLU A 240 19.99 29.02 6.73
N SER A 241 19.43 28.29 5.76
CA SER A 241 18.61 28.89 4.68
C SER A 241 17.17 29.17 5.11
N TRP A 242 16.76 28.73 6.29
CA TRP A 242 15.42 28.95 6.82
C TRP A 242 15.41 30.22 7.70
N ASP A 243 14.65 31.24 7.31
CA ASP A 243 14.53 32.47 8.07
C ASP A 243 13.76 32.26 9.39
N ASN A 244 12.70 31.44 9.35
CA ASN A 244 11.93 31.10 10.53
C ASN A 244 12.34 29.75 11.09
N LYS A 245 13.11 29.74 12.17
CA LYS A 245 13.60 28.55 12.87
C LYS A 245 12.51 27.82 13.68
N GLU A 246 11.34 28.43 13.88
CA GLU A 246 10.17 27.85 14.54
C GLU A 246 9.13 27.31 13.54
N ALA A 247 9.50 27.22 12.26
CA ALA A 247 8.62 26.74 11.23
C ALA A 247 8.13 25.32 11.48
N VAL A 248 6.84 25.07 11.22
CA VAL A 248 6.24 23.73 11.22
C VAL A 248 6.02 23.28 9.79
N SER A 249 6.05 21.99 9.55
CA SER A 249 6.04 21.36 8.21
C SER A 249 4.99 21.89 7.25
N TYR A 250 3.83 22.27 7.77
CA TYR A 250 2.72 22.72 6.93
C TYR A 250 2.81 24.20 6.56
N THR A 251 3.26 25.06 7.47
CA THR A 251 3.27 26.54 7.29
C THR A 251 4.12 26.99 6.09
N HIS A 252 5.06 26.16 5.65
CA HIS A 252 5.98 26.46 4.55
C HIS A 252 5.66 25.75 3.23
N LEU A 253 4.69 24.84 3.21
CA LEU A 253 4.20 24.19 1.98
C LEU A 253 3.16 25.04 1.23
N THR A 254 2.63 26.08 1.85
CA THR A 254 1.82 27.07 1.14
C THR A 254 2.78 27.98 0.35
N LEU A 255 2.88 27.73 -0.94
CA LEU A 255 3.46 28.72 -1.87
C LEU A 255 2.76 30.06 -1.61
N PRO A 256 3.49 31.16 -1.49
CA PRO A 256 2.86 32.46 -1.40
C PRO A 256 1.99 32.62 -2.65
N THR A 257 0.68 32.68 -2.43
CA THR A 257 -0.25 33.00 -3.51
C THR A 257 0.03 34.45 -3.86
N ILE A 258 0.81 34.70 -4.88
CA ILE A 258 1.00 36.01 -5.43
C ILE A 258 -0.32 36.36 -6.10
N TYR A 259 -1.19 37.03 -5.40
CA TYR A 259 -2.25 37.79 -6.03
C TYR A 259 -1.58 39.02 -6.66
N SER A 260 -1.22 38.93 -7.93
CA SER A 260 -1.02 40.12 -8.71
C SER A 260 -2.40 40.74 -8.99
N VAL A 261 -2.64 41.87 -8.40
CA VAL A 261 -3.75 42.76 -8.70
C VAL A 261 -3.48 43.41 -10.06
#